data_365c50e79bf5b4847006bca4b28202c5
#
_entry.id   365c50e79bf5b4847006bca4b28202c5
#
_cell.length_a   1.000
_cell.length_b   1.000
_cell.length_c   1.000
_cell.angle_alpha   90.00
_cell.angle_beta   90.00
_cell.angle_gamma   90.00
#
_symmetry.space_group_name_H-M   'P 1'
#
loop_
_entity.id
_entity.type
_entity.pdbx_description
1 polymer ?
#
loop_
_entity_poly.entity_id
_entity_poly.type
_entity_poly.pdbx_seq_one_letter_code
_entity_poly.pdbx_strand_id
1 'polypeptide(L)'
;MRHALFLMILFLSLSCTSRSQARRDSINTLSDTLSTPDSIMSADTLRLLFVGDLMQHQGQINAARTATGTYDYSACFEYVKEEIGSVDLAIANLEVTLGGKPYKGYPAFSAPDEFLTAIHDTGFNVLVTANNHSLDRGRSGLERTILLIDSLNIPHAGTYTNAEEREKKYPLLLEKNGFRIALLNYTYGTNGIAVTPPNIVNYIDTAIIAKDIEVSKTLHPDAIIACMHWGIEYQSLPDKEQKFLAGWLLQKGVDHVIGSHPHVVQPIEVRTDSLTNDKHLVVYSLGNYISNMSARRTDGGLMVKMELVKDSTVRLNNCEYSLVWTAR
;
A
#
# COMPACT_ATOMS: atom_id res chain seq x y z
N MET A 1 -20.50 13.75 54.45
CA MET A 1 -21.97 13.74 54.38
C MET A 1 -22.38 14.31 53.01
N ARG A 2 -22.81 13.46 52.09
CA ARG A 2 -23.84 13.71 51.09
C ARG A 2 -23.95 12.47 50.21
N HIS A 3 -25.18 11.96 50.17
CA HIS A 3 -25.57 10.64 49.71
C HIS A 3 -25.57 10.49 48.22
N ALA A 4 -25.11 9.31 47.75
CA ALA A 4 -25.31 8.83 46.38
C ALA A 4 -26.70 8.17 46.28
N LEU A 5 -27.47 8.54 45.28
CA LEU A 5 -28.77 7.97 44.95
C LEU A 5 -28.61 7.02 43.78
N PHE A 6 -28.80 5.71 44.01
CA PHE A 6 -28.86 4.67 42.97
C PHE A 6 -30.28 4.63 42.40
N LEU A 7 -30.41 4.77 41.10
CA LEU A 7 -31.67 4.54 40.41
C LEU A 7 -31.60 3.20 39.66
N MET A 8 -32.42 2.26 40.14
CA MET A 8 -32.57 0.92 39.58
C MET A 8 -33.77 0.93 38.60
N ILE A 9 -33.55 0.66 37.35
CA ILE A 9 -34.60 0.53 36.36
C ILE A 9 -34.86 -0.96 36.11
N LEU A 10 -36.09 -1.36 36.42
CA LEU A 10 -36.63 -2.71 36.30
C LEU A 10 -37.25 -2.87 34.91
N PHE A 11 -36.78 -3.81 34.10
CA PHE A 11 -37.45 -4.20 32.84
C PHE A 11 -38.36 -5.39 33.09
N LEU A 12 -39.67 -5.18 32.91
CA LEU A 12 -40.68 -6.22 32.85
C LEU A 12 -40.80 -6.77 31.45
N SER A 13 -40.58 -8.09 31.29
CA SER A 13 -40.87 -8.85 30.10
C SER A 13 -42.30 -9.37 30.11
N LEU A 14 -43.14 -8.98 29.18
CA LEU A 14 -44.43 -9.62 28.93
C LEU A 14 -44.26 -10.65 27.79
N SER A 15 -44.50 -11.90 28.19
CA SER A 15 -44.68 -13.02 27.22
C SER A 15 -46.15 -13.10 26.87
N CYS A 16 -46.47 -13.08 25.56
CA CYS A 16 -47.82 -13.37 25.07
C CYS A 16 -47.76 -14.63 24.22
N THR A 17 -48.28 -15.74 24.75
CA THR A 17 -48.53 -16.98 24.01
C THR A 17 -49.98 -16.97 23.49
N SER A 18 -50.17 -17.14 22.18
CA SER A 18 -51.47 -17.57 21.66
C SER A 18 -51.29 -18.76 20.72
N ARG A 19 -51.92 -19.87 21.16
CA ARG A 19 -52.24 -21.04 20.36
C ARG A 19 -53.46 -20.74 19.47
N SER A 20 -53.44 -21.12 18.21
CA SER A 20 -54.67 -21.48 17.49
C SER A 20 -54.38 -22.60 16.49
N GLN A 21 -55.36 -23.45 16.45
CA GLN A 21 -55.46 -24.79 15.98
C GLN A 21 -55.60 -24.90 14.45
N ALA A 22 -55.24 -26.08 13.95
CA ALA A 22 -55.27 -26.54 12.59
C ALA A 22 -56.62 -26.50 11.89
N ARG A 23 -56.60 -26.23 10.58
CA ARG A 23 -57.52 -26.81 9.61
C ARG A 23 -56.71 -27.32 8.43
N ARG A 24 -56.84 -28.66 8.16
CA ARG A 24 -56.48 -29.32 6.93
C ARG A 24 -57.60 -29.05 5.91
N ASP A 25 -57.26 -28.59 4.74
CA ASP A 25 -58.03 -28.86 3.51
C ASP A 25 -57.05 -29.05 2.34
N SER A 26 -57.46 -29.96 1.49
CA SER A 26 -56.73 -30.73 0.52
C SER A 26 -56.55 -30.05 -0.83
N ILE A 27 -55.41 -30.27 -1.47
CA ILE A 27 -55.18 -30.55 -2.90
C ILE A 27 -55.50 -29.42 -3.90
N ASN A 28 -54.43 -28.87 -4.48
CA ASN A 28 -54.28 -28.83 -5.94
C ASN A 28 -52.82 -28.73 -6.34
N THR A 29 -52.37 -29.75 -7.06
CA THR A 29 -51.11 -29.84 -7.75
C THR A 29 -51.09 -28.84 -8.89
N LEU A 30 -50.34 -27.76 -8.74
CA LEU A 30 -49.80 -26.99 -9.85
C LEU A 30 -48.30 -27.11 -9.78
N SER A 31 -47.75 -27.73 -10.83
CA SER A 31 -46.32 -27.78 -11.07
C SER A 31 -45.82 -26.39 -11.40
N ASP A 32 -45.43 -25.64 -10.38
CA ASP A 32 -44.62 -24.47 -10.56
C ASP A 32 -43.16 -24.94 -10.74
N THR A 33 -42.65 -24.75 -11.94
CA THR A 33 -41.25 -24.76 -12.24
C THR A 33 -40.59 -23.75 -11.33
N LEU A 34 -39.99 -24.24 -10.23
CA LEU A 34 -39.04 -23.47 -9.42
C LEU A 34 -37.91 -23.06 -10.34
N SER A 35 -37.96 -21.80 -10.83
CA SER A 35 -36.80 -21.10 -11.28
C SER A 35 -35.85 -21.08 -10.08
N THR A 36 -34.74 -21.77 -10.17
CA THR A 36 -33.63 -21.62 -9.26
C THR A 36 -33.33 -20.13 -9.15
N PRO A 37 -33.24 -19.55 -7.94
CA PRO A 37 -32.82 -18.17 -7.82
C PRO A 37 -31.45 -18.12 -8.51
N ASP A 38 -31.33 -17.20 -9.49
CA ASP A 38 -30.04 -16.83 -10.06
C ASP A 38 -29.09 -16.67 -8.87
N SER A 39 -28.05 -17.48 -8.85
CA SER A 39 -26.96 -17.31 -7.88
C SER A 39 -26.46 -15.90 -8.10
N ILE A 40 -26.74 -15.01 -7.18
CA ILE A 40 -26.12 -13.69 -7.12
C ILE A 40 -24.63 -14.02 -7.00
N MET A 41 -23.92 -13.97 -8.13
CA MET A 41 -22.48 -14.10 -8.14
C MET A 41 -21.96 -12.96 -7.24
N SER A 42 -21.43 -13.32 -6.07
CA SER A 42 -20.77 -12.33 -5.25
C SER A 42 -19.61 -11.78 -6.06
N ALA A 43 -19.56 -10.46 -6.23
CA ALA A 43 -18.44 -9.83 -6.93
C ALA A 43 -17.14 -10.21 -6.24
N ASP A 44 -16.12 -10.58 -7.02
CA ASP A 44 -14.78 -10.79 -6.48
C ASP A 44 -14.27 -9.49 -5.87
N THR A 45 -13.55 -9.60 -4.75
CA THR A 45 -13.06 -8.45 -4.01
C THR A 45 -11.56 -8.56 -3.80
N LEU A 46 -10.85 -7.45 -4.03
CA LEU A 46 -9.42 -7.32 -3.74
C LEU A 46 -9.19 -6.11 -2.83
N ARG A 47 -8.56 -6.37 -1.67
CA ARG A 47 -8.19 -5.32 -0.71
C ARG A 47 -6.70 -5.06 -0.79
N LEU A 48 -6.36 -3.80 -1.08
CA LEU A 48 -4.98 -3.32 -1.12
C LEU A 48 -4.77 -2.32 0.01
N LEU A 49 -3.61 -2.40 0.65
CA LEU A 49 -3.15 -1.43 1.65
C LEU A 49 -1.87 -0.77 1.14
N PHE A 50 -1.82 0.55 1.21
CA PHE A 50 -0.62 1.33 0.92
C PHE A 50 -0.17 2.08 2.17
N VAL A 51 1.11 2.01 2.48
CA VAL A 51 1.74 2.78 3.55
C VAL A 51 2.88 3.62 3.00
N GLY A 52 3.24 4.68 3.73
CA GLY A 52 4.29 5.61 3.33
C GLY A 52 5.70 5.09 3.59
N ASP A 53 6.59 6.01 3.90
CA ASP A 53 8.03 5.81 3.88
C ASP A 53 8.52 4.96 5.06
N LEU A 54 9.13 3.81 4.75
CA LEU A 54 9.81 2.92 5.69
C LEU A 54 11.29 3.28 5.74
N MET A 55 11.67 4.10 6.72
CA MET A 55 13.02 4.61 6.90
C MET A 55 13.70 4.02 8.15
N GLN A 56 15.03 4.08 8.20
CA GLN A 56 15.81 3.63 9.37
C GLN A 56 16.87 4.66 9.77
N HIS A 57 16.51 5.50 10.73
CA HIS A 57 17.44 6.46 11.30
C HIS A 57 18.34 5.83 12.38
N GLN A 58 19.44 6.48 12.73
CA GLN A 58 20.42 5.94 13.68
C GLN A 58 19.82 5.62 15.05
N GLY A 59 18.89 6.46 15.53
CA GLY A 59 18.19 6.21 16.80
C GLY A 59 17.41 4.90 16.81
N GLN A 60 16.74 4.58 15.69
CA GLN A 60 15.97 3.35 15.54
C GLN A 60 16.88 2.11 15.42
N ILE A 61 18.00 2.22 14.68
CA ILE A 61 19.02 1.16 14.62
C ILE A 61 19.58 0.86 16.02
N ASN A 62 19.87 1.91 16.80
CA ASN A 62 20.38 1.73 18.16
C ASN A 62 19.31 1.13 19.09
N ALA A 63 18.05 1.56 19.00
CA ALA A 63 16.95 1.04 19.81
C ALA A 63 16.62 -0.43 19.50
N ALA A 64 16.72 -0.84 18.24
CA ALA A 64 16.47 -2.22 17.82
C ALA A 64 17.60 -3.18 18.22
N ARG A 65 18.78 -2.67 18.62
CA ARG A 65 19.92 -3.52 18.94
C ARG A 65 19.71 -4.29 20.24
N THR A 66 19.77 -5.62 20.15
CA THR A 66 19.64 -6.52 21.30
C THR A 66 20.95 -6.65 22.10
N ALA A 67 20.89 -7.21 23.29
CA ALA A 67 22.07 -7.49 24.11
C ALA A 67 23.05 -8.47 23.46
N THR A 68 22.57 -9.31 22.54
CA THR A 68 23.41 -10.27 21.77
C THR A 68 24.02 -9.66 20.53
N GLY A 69 23.70 -8.39 20.19
CA GLY A 69 24.22 -7.67 19.04
C GLY A 69 23.49 -7.93 17.72
N THR A 70 22.37 -8.63 17.75
CA THR A 70 21.37 -8.72 16.68
C THR A 70 20.42 -7.53 16.74
N TYR A 71 19.42 -7.49 15.86
CA TYR A 71 18.42 -6.41 15.84
C TYR A 71 17.01 -6.99 15.88
N ASP A 72 16.11 -6.34 16.61
CA ASP A 72 14.70 -6.73 16.73
C ASP A 72 13.83 -5.49 16.45
N TYR A 73 13.02 -5.58 15.40
CA TYR A 73 12.08 -4.55 14.98
C TYR A 73 10.62 -4.92 15.18
N SER A 74 10.34 -6.04 15.84
CA SER A 74 8.98 -6.56 16.03
C SER A 74 8.05 -5.54 16.69
N ALA A 75 8.53 -4.80 17.69
CA ALA A 75 7.78 -3.78 18.39
C ALA A 75 7.35 -2.59 17.49
N CYS A 76 8.06 -2.34 16.37
CA CYS A 76 7.69 -1.25 15.45
C CYS A 76 6.34 -1.47 14.77
N PHE A 77 5.88 -2.73 14.69
CA PHE A 77 4.69 -3.13 13.92
C PHE A 77 3.58 -3.72 14.78
N GLU A 78 3.78 -3.88 16.09
CA GLU A 78 2.88 -4.60 16.99
C GLU A 78 1.43 -4.13 16.88
N TYR A 79 1.20 -2.81 16.89
CA TYR A 79 -0.14 -2.23 16.89
C TYR A 79 -0.81 -2.14 15.52
N VAL A 80 -0.09 -2.41 14.43
CA VAL A 80 -0.60 -2.29 13.05
C VAL A 80 -0.66 -3.63 12.32
N LYS A 81 -0.08 -4.67 12.91
CA LYS A 81 0.03 -6.01 12.32
C LYS A 81 -1.32 -6.61 11.94
N GLU A 82 -2.33 -6.47 12.78
CA GLU A 82 -3.68 -6.97 12.51
C GLU A 82 -4.30 -6.28 11.29
N GLU A 83 -4.15 -4.97 11.21
CA GLU A 83 -4.67 -4.19 10.09
C GLU A 83 -3.96 -4.52 8.77
N ILE A 84 -2.63 -4.70 8.80
CA ILE A 84 -1.84 -5.13 7.63
C ILE A 84 -2.25 -6.53 7.20
N GLY A 85 -2.44 -7.46 8.14
CA GLY A 85 -2.87 -8.83 7.86
C GLY A 85 -4.31 -8.98 7.38
N SER A 86 -5.12 -7.90 7.45
CA SER A 86 -6.53 -7.92 7.03
C SER A 86 -6.76 -7.69 5.54
N VAL A 87 -5.70 -7.43 4.76
CA VAL A 87 -5.76 -7.15 3.32
C VAL A 87 -5.08 -8.24 2.48
N ASP A 88 -5.36 -8.25 1.19
CA ASP A 88 -4.80 -9.23 0.26
C ASP A 88 -3.40 -8.85 -0.22
N LEU A 89 -3.18 -7.55 -0.46
CA LEU A 89 -1.91 -6.96 -0.88
C LEU A 89 -1.57 -5.77 0.00
N ALA A 90 -0.47 -5.86 0.75
CA ALA A 90 0.06 -4.79 1.57
C ALA A 90 1.36 -4.26 0.94
N ILE A 91 1.32 -3.02 0.44
CA ILE A 91 2.37 -2.37 -0.34
C ILE A 91 3.04 -1.29 0.50
N ALA A 92 4.38 -1.30 0.56
CA ALA A 92 5.16 -0.31 1.30
C ALA A 92 6.32 0.25 0.48
N ASN A 93 6.67 1.53 0.70
CA ASN A 93 7.87 2.16 0.15
C ASN A 93 9.07 1.86 1.04
N LEU A 94 9.99 1.00 0.57
CA LEU A 94 11.24 0.70 1.27
C LEU A 94 12.26 1.80 1.00
N GLU A 95 12.28 2.84 1.84
CA GLU A 95 13.09 4.04 1.65
C GLU A 95 14.42 3.95 2.42
N VAL A 96 15.08 2.83 2.27
CA VAL A 96 16.44 2.57 2.76
C VAL A 96 17.14 1.58 1.84
N THR A 97 18.48 1.56 1.87
CA THR A 97 19.24 0.43 1.34
C THR A 97 19.53 -0.59 2.46
N LEU A 98 19.63 -1.85 2.09
CA LEU A 98 20.13 -2.95 2.94
C LEU A 98 21.58 -3.24 2.54
N GLY A 99 22.43 -2.23 2.65
CA GLY A 99 23.80 -2.23 2.15
C GLY A 99 24.81 -3.03 2.99
N GLY A 100 24.34 -3.65 4.10
CA GLY A 100 25.18 -4.35 5.05
C GLY A 100 25.93 -3.41 6.00
N LYS A 101 26.85 -3.98 6.80
CA LYS A 101 27.65 -3.22 7.78
C LYS A 101 28.67 -2.32 7.08
N PRO A 102 29.01 -1.15 7.67
CA PRO A 102 28.43 -0.61 8.90
C PRO A 102 27.00 -0.10 8.67
N TYR A 103 26.08 -0.48 9.56
CA TYR A 103 24.71 0.06 9.53
C TYR A 103 24.74 1.54 9.87
N LYS A 104 23.87 2.31 9.17
CA LYS A 104 23.90 3.77 9.26
C LYS A 104 22.52 4.37 8.96
N GLY A 105 22.14 5.39 9.73
CA GLY A 105 21.01 6.26 9.44
C GLY A 105 21.35 7.33 8.39
N TYR A 106 20.51 8.39 8.37
CA TYR A 106 20.69 9.55 7.50
C TYR A 106 22.13 10.12 7.55
N PRO A 107 22.71 10.63 6.45
CA PRO A 107 22.08 10.77 5.12
C PRO A 107 22.25 9.57 4.18
N ALA A 108 23.03 8.56 4.54
CA ALA A 108 23.34 7.43 3.67
C ALA A 108 22.93 6.12 4.38
N PHE A 109 21.64 5.83 4.28
CA PHE A 109 21.02 4.71 4.97
C PHE A 109 21.62 3.36 4.63
N SER A 110 21.83 2.53 5.67
CA SER A 110 22.11 1.11 5.55
C SER A 110 21.43 0.41 6.73
N ALA A 111 20.22 -0.09 6.53
CA ALA A 111 19.47 -0.76 7.57
C ALA A 111 20.01 -2.19 7.83
N PRO A 112 19.87 -2.71 9.08
CA PRO A 112 20.02 -4.13 9.36
C PRO A 112 19.04 -4.98 8.56
N ASP A 113 19.45 -6.19 8.19
CA ASP A 113 18.61 -7.11 7.40
C ASP A 113 17.34 -7.52 8.16
N GLU A 114 17.41 -7.55 9.47
CA GLU A 114 16.29 -7.84 10.38
C GLU A 114 15.15 -6.82 10.23
N PHE A 115 15.43 -5.61 9.72
CA PHE A 115 14.39 -4.64 9.39
C PHE A 115 13.48 -5.14 8.25
N LEU A 116 14.07 -5.68 7.18
CA LEU A 116 13.30 -6.28 6.08
C LEU A 116 12.52 -7.51 6.55
N THR A 117 13.14 -8.35 7.39
CA THR A 117 12.48 -9.52 7.97
C THR A 117 11.25 -9.10 8.77
N ALA A 118 11.37 -8.06 9.62
CA ALA A 118 10.23 -7.57 10.40
C ALA A 118 9.13 -6.97 9.53
N ILE A 119 9.45 -6.28 8.44
CA ILE A 119 8.47 -5.80 7.44
C ILE A 119 7.71 -6.99 6.86
N HIS A 120 8.42 -8.02 6.40
CA HIS A 120 7.82 -9.23 5.82
C HIS A 120 6.94 -9.99 6.84
N ASP A 121 7.44 -10.22 8.05
CA ASP A 121 6.74 -10.98 9.10
C ASP A 121 5.51 -10.24 9.66
N THR A 122 5.44 -8.95 9.42
CA THR A 122 4.27 -8.13 9.72
C THR A 122 3.13 -8.37 8.73
N GLY A 123 3.45 -8.77 7.48
CA GLY A 123 2.48 -9.05 6.44
C GLY A 123 2.60 -8.17 5.19
N PHE A 124 3.58 -7.26 5.14
CA PHE A 124 3.88 -6.56 3.88
C PHE A 124 4.39 -7.56 2.86
N ASN A 125 3.68 -7.65 1.74
CA ASN A 125 3.93 -8.67 0.72
C ASN A 125 4.24 -8.09 -0.67
N VAL A 126 4.35 -6.76 -0.79
CA VAL A 126 4.84 -6.06 -1.98
C VAL A 126 5.65 -4.84 -1.55
N LEU A 127 6.80 -4.60 -2.20
CA LEU A 127 7.64 -3.45 -1.93
C LEU A 127 7.83 -2.59 -3.18
N VAL A 128 7.83 -1.26 -3.00
CA VAL A 128 8.30 -0.31 -4.01
C VAL A 128 9.64 0.25 -3.56
N THR A 129 10.59 0.35 -4.48
CA THR A 129 12.01 0.58 -4.18
C THR A 129 12.62 1.76 -4.93
N ALA A 130 11.92 2.36 -5.93
CA ALA A 130 12.36 3.59 -6.56
C ALA A 130 12.04 4.79 -5.67
N ASN A 131 13.05 5.25 -4.94
CA ASN A 131 13.01 6.42 -4.07
C ASN A 131 14.38 7.11 -4.08
N ASN A 132 14.48 8.27 -3.43
CA ASN A 132 15.73 9.04 -3.42
C ASN A 132 16.86 8.39 -2.62
N HIS A 133 16.54 7.41 -1.75
CA HIS A 133 17.51 6.63 -0.96
C HIS A 133 17.90 5.28 -1.58
N SER A 134 17.45 4.98 -2.78
CA SER A 134 17.73 3.71 -3.49
C SER A 134 19.24 3.43 -3.69
N LEU A 135 20.06 4.48 -3.74
CA LEU A 135 21.49 4.42 -4.02
C LEU A 135 22.39 4.87 -2.85
N ASP A 136 21.90 5.00 -1.64
CA ASP A 136 22.66 5.49 -0.48
C ASP A 136 23.96 4.69 -0.20
N ARG A 137 23.98 3.45 -0.62
CA ARG A 137 25.16 2.56 -0.53
C ARG A 137 25.71 2.18 -1.90
N GLY A 138 25.41 3.04 -2.91
CA GLY A 138 25.86 2.85 -4.28
C GLY A 138 25.32 1.57 -4.92
N ARG A 139 26.01 1.12 -5.98
CA ARG A 139 25.67 -0.07 -6.74
C ARG A 139 25.53 -1.32 -5.86
N SER A 140 26.53 -1.60 -5.02
CA SER A 140 26.52 -2.81 -4.16
C SER A 140 25.39 -2.79 -3.16
N GLY A 141 25.00 -1.61 -2.65
CA GLY A 141 23.85 -1.46 -1.75
C GLY A 141 22.53 -1.75 -2.44
N LEU A 142 22.33 -1.23 -3.64
CA LEU A 142 21.14 -1.49 -4.45
C LEU A 142 21.04 -3.00 -4.79
N GLU A 143 22.11 -3.60 -5.33
CA GLU A 143 22.12 -5.02 -5.70
C GLU A 143 21.86 -5.93 -4.49
N ARG A 144 22.45 -5.60 -3.33
CA ARG A 144 22.23 -6.35 -2.08
C ARG A 144 20.78 -6.22 -1.59
N THR A 145 20.20 -5.04 -1.68
CA THR A 145 18.80 -4.80 -1.31
C THR A 145 17.87 -5.67 -2.14
N ILE A 146 18.05 -5.70 -3.46
CA ILE A 146 17.29 -6.56 -4.38
C ILE A 146 17.47 -8.04 -3.99
N LEU A 147 18.71 -8.50 -3.78
CA LEU A 147 19.01 -9.88 -3.40
C LEU A 147 18.26 -10.30 -2.13
N LEU A 148 18.21 -9.44 -1.12
CA LEU A 148 17.52 -9.73 0.14
C LEU A 148 16.02 -9.78 -0.03
N ILE A 149 15.42 -8.84 -0.80
CA ILE A 149 14.00 -8.84 -1.12
C ILE A 149 13.62 -10.12 -1.87
N ASP A 150 14.40 -10.49 -2.89
CA ASP A 150 14.22 -11.73 -3.66
C ASP A 150 14.37 -12.99 -2.78
N SER A 151 15.27 -12.99 -1.80
CA SER A 151 15.47 -14.14 -0.88
C SER A 151 14.25 -14.42 0.01
N LEU A 152 13.42 -13.41 0.26
CA LEU A 152 12.14 -13.54 0.97
C LEU A 152 10.96 -13.74 0.02
N ASN A 153 11.20 -13.86 -1.29
CA ASN A 153 10.19 -13.96 -2.33
C ASN A 153 9.17 -12.82 -2.31
N ILE A 154 9.59 -11.59 -1.96
CA ILE A 154 8.72 -10.42 -1.95
C ILE A 154 8.72 -9.80 -3.35
N PRO A 155 7.57 -9.74 -4.05
CA PRO A 155 7.43 -8.98 -5.29
C PRO A 155 7.82 -7.52 -5.07
N HIS A 156 8.62 -6.95 -5.98
CA HIS A 156 9.03 -5.56 -5.86
C HIS A 156 9.14 -4.86 -7.21
N ALA A 157 9.01 -3.55 -7.20
CA ALA A 157 9.15 -2.70 -8.38
C ALA A 157 9.98 -1.44 -8.07
N GLY A 158 10.72 -0.95 -9.07
CA GLY A 158 11.40 0.34 -9.01
C GLY A 158 12.89 0.30 -9.26
N THR A 159 13.60 -0.71 -8.75
CA THR A 159 15.05 -0.88 -8.91
C THR A 159 15.39 -2.26 -9.45
N TYR A 160 16.44 -2.33 -10.28
CA TYR A 160 16.84 -3.58 -10.96
C TYR A 160 18.36 -3.64 -11.09
N THR A 161 18.92 -4.86 -11.12
CA THR A 161 20.35 -5.08 -11.30
C THR A 161 20.81 -4.82 -12.73
N ASN A 162 19.89 -4.91 -13.72
CA ASN A 162 20.18 -4.66 -15.13
C ASN A 162 18.89 -4.50 -15.96
N ALA A 163 19.05 -4.19 -17.24
CA ALA A 163 17.93 -3.97 -18.17
C ALA A 163 17.11 -5.24 -18.43
N GLU A 164 17.76 -6.40 -18.51
CA GLU A 164 17.10 -7.68 -18.75
C GLU A 164 16.17 -8.04 -17.57
N GLU A 165 16.66 -7.86 -16.35
CA GLU A 165 15.83 -8.06 -15.15
C GLU A 165 14.62 -7.11 -15.13
N ARG A 166 14.84 -5.83 -15.46
CA ARG A 166 13.74 -4.87 -15.55
C ARG A 166 12.70 -5.29 -16.61
N GLU A 167 13.15 -5.64 -17.80
CA GLU A 167 12.27 -6.07 -18.90
C GLU A 167 11.43 -7.30 -18.50
N LYS A 168 12.03 -8.24 -17.76
CA LYS A 168 11.37 -9.47 -17.31
C LYS A 168 10.38 -9.24 -16.17
N LYS A 169 10.71 -8.34 -15.23
CA LYS A 169 9.96 -8.15 -13.97
C LYS A 169 9.04 -6.91 -13.99
N TYR A 170 9.13 -6.04 -15.00
CA TYR A 170 8.43 -4.76 -15.00
C TYR A 170 7.69 -4.50 -16.31
N PRO A 171 6.42 -4.02 -16.24
CA PRO A 171 5.63 -3.68 -15.06
C PRO A 171 5.39 -4.87 -14.12
N LEU A 172 5.35 -4.61 -12.80
CA LEU A 172 5.12 -5.69 -11.83
C LEU A 172 3.65 -6.13 -11.90
N LEU A 173 3.42 -7.35 -12.37
CA LEU A 173 2.08 -7.93 -12.41
C LEU A 173 1.82 -8.73 -11.13
N LEU A 174 0.81 -8.31 -10.37
CA LEU A 174 0.33 -8.97 -9.16
C LEU A 174 -0.98 -9.69 -9.46
N GLU A 175 -1.03 -10.99 -9.21
CA GLU A 175 -2.24 -11.80 -9.39
C GLU A 175 -2.75 -12.28 -8.03
N LYS A 176 -3.97 -11.86 -7.65
CA LYS A 176 -4.58 -12.19 -6.36
C LYS A 176 -6.10 -12.17 -6.46
N ASN A 177 -6.78 -13.17 -5.89
CA ASN A 177 -8.25 -13.27 -5.83
C ASN A 177 -8.93 -13.06 -7.20
N GLY A 178 -8.34 -13.55 -8.28
CA GLY A 178 -8.87 -13.37 -9.63
C GLY A 178 -8.62 -12.00 -10.27
N PHE A 179 -7.91 -11.10 -9.57
CA PHE A 179 -7.48 -9.79 -10.09
C PHE A 179 -6.05 -9.86 -10.62
N ARG A 180 -5.77 -9.00 -11.62
CA ARG A 180 -4.46 -8.74 -12.21
C ARG A 180 -4.16 -7.26 -12.09
N ILE A 181 -3.22 -6.90 -11.22
CA ILE A 181 -2.84 -5.50 -10.97
C ILE A 181 -1.45 -5.25 -11.54
N ALA A 182 -1.33 -4.28 -12.45
CA ALA A 182 -0.04 -3.80 -12.90
C ALA A 182 0.42 -2.67 -11.97
N LEU A 183 1.50 -2.91 -11.23
CA LEU A 183 2.08 -1.93 -10.31
C LEU A 183 3.30 -1.27 -10.97
N LEU A 184 3.26 0.06 -11.06
CA LEU A 184 4.33 0.91 -11.53
C LEU A 184 4.96 1.66 -10.36
N ASN A 185 6.29 1.92 -10.41
CA ASN A 185 6.96 2.70 -9.38
C ASN A 185 8.10 3.55 -9.99
N TYR A 186 8.13 4.83 -9.63
CA TYR A 186 9.11 5.81 -10.13
C TYR A 186 9.52 6.80 -9.05
N THR A 187 10.75 7.34 -9.17
CA THR A 187 11.28 8.39 -8.30
C THR A 187 11.75 9.61 -9.07
N TYR A 188 11.69 10.79 -8.43
CA TYR A 188 12.21 12.03 -8.99
C TYR A 188 13.74 12.06 -9.05
N GLY A 189 14.42 11.26 -8.23
CA GLY A 189 15.87 11.31 -8.13
C GLY A 189 16.45 10.31 -7.13
N THR A 190 17.77 10.37 -6.96
CA THR A 190 18.56 9.51 -6.07
C THR A 190 19.57 10.35 -5.26
N ASN A 191 19.13 11.49 -4.71
CA ASN A 191 19.94 12.40 -3.89
C ASN A 191 21.28 12.79 -4.57
N GLY A 192 21.27 12.95 -5.90
CA GLY A 192 22.45 13.32 -6.69
C GLY A 192 23.45 12.18 -6.92
N ILE A 193 23.18 10.97 -6.44
CA ILE A 193 24.02 9.80 -6.71
C ILE A 193 23.64 9.22 -8.08
N ALA A 194 24.59 9.22 -9.01
CA ALA A 194 24.34 8.67 -10.35
C ALA A 194 24.17 7.15 -10.32
N VAL A 195 23.18 6.63 -11.04
CA VAL A 195 23.03 5.19 -11.28
C VAL A 195 24.20 4.70 -12.10
N THR A 196 24.89 3.68 -11.62
CA THR A 196 26.01 3.05 -12.32
C THR A 196 25.51 1.85 -13.13
N PRO A 197 25.68 1.83 -14.46
CA PRO A 197 25.35 0.66 -15.26
C PRO A 197 26.03 -0.62 -14.73
N PRO A 198 25.36 -1.79 -14.80
CA PRO A 198 24.09 -2.03 -15.52
C PRO A 198 22.83 -1.77 -14.68
N ASN A 199 22.96 -1.29 -13.42
CA ASN A 199 21.80 -1.07 -12.55
C ASN A 199 20.81 -0.07 -13.15
N ILE A 200 19.54 -0.22 -12.79
CA ILE A 200 18.45 0.66 -13.18
C ILE A 200 17.67 1.10 -11.94
N VAL A 201 17.35 2.38 -11.89
CA VAL A 201 16.34 2.97 -11.03
C VAL A 201 15.29 3.61 -11.94
N ASN A 202 14.02 3.35 -11.73
CA ASN A 202 12.96 3.95 -12.52
C ASN A 202 12.80 5.42 -12.11
N TYR A 203 13.32 6.32 -12.93
CA TYR A 203 13.11 7.75 -12.77
C TYR A 203 11.79 8.21 -13.39
N ILE A 204 11.25 9.31 -12.85
CA ILE A 204 10.11 10.02 -13.46
C ILE A 204 10.57 10.64 -14.78
N ASP A 205 10.21 9.97 -15.87
CA ASP A 205 10.38 10.40 -17.24
C ASP A 205 9.10 10.06 -18.00
N THR A 206 8.37 11.06 -18.46
CA THR A 206 7.05 10.86 -19.08
C THR A 206 7.10 10.02 -20.35
N ALA A 207 8.21 10.01 -21.09
CA ALA A 207 8.37 9.17 -22.27
C ALA A 207 8.56 7.69 -21.91
N ILE A 208 9.34 7.42 -20.85
CA ILE A 208 9.53 6.06 -20.31
C ILE A 208 8.24 5.57 -19.68
N ILE A 209 7.61 6.39 -18.82
CA ILE A 209 6.35 6.04 -18.15
C ILE A 209 5.25 5.73 -19.18
N ALA A 210 5.13 6.54 -20.25
CA ALA A 210 4.15 6.27 -21.30
C ALA A 210 4.37 4.90 -21.96
N LYS A 211 5.62 4.52 -22.23
CA LYS A 211 5.97 3.19 -22.73
C LYS A 211 5.59 2.08 -21.78
N ASP A 212 5.92 2.24 -20.48
CA ASP A 212 5.63 1.24 -19.46
C ASP A 212 4.11 1.06 -19.27
N ILE A 213 3.32 2.13 -19.38
CA ILE A 213 1.86 2.07 -19.38
C ILE A 213 1.33 1.27 -20.58
N GLU A 214 1.86 1.52 -21.79
CA GLU A 214 1.46 0.75 -22.96
C GLU A 214 1.83 -0.74 -22.84
N VAL A 215 3.01 -1.05 -22.28
CA VAL A 215 3.38 -2.44 -21.95
C VAL A 215 2.42 -3.02 -20.93
N SER A 216 2.07 -2.27 -19.87
CA SER A 216 1.09 -2.70 -18.85
C SER A 216 -0.24 -3.11 -19.49
N LYS A 217 -0.76 -2.32 -20.43
CA LYS A 217 -2.01 -2.61 -21.14
C LYS A 217 -1.96 -3.94 -21.91
N THR A 218 -0.81 -4.31 -22.46
CA THR A 218 -0.65 -5.60 -23.18
C THR A 218 -0.72 -6.81 -22.25
N LEU A 219 -0.54 -6.61 -20.96
CA LEU A 219 -0.67 -7.64 -19.93
C LEU A 219 -2.14 -7.86 -19.51
N HIS A 220 -3.07 -7.07 -20.06
CA HIS A 220 -4.50 -7.11 -19.73
C HIS A 220 -4.77 -7.05 -18.22
N PRO A 221 -4.24 -6.05 -17.50
CA PRO A 221 -4.52 -5.90 -16.08
C PRO A 221 -5.95 -5.41 -15.86
N ASP A 222 -6.47 -5.72 -14.69
CA ASP A 222 -7.75 -5.19 -14.20
C ASP A 222 -7.62 -3.74 -13.69
N ALA A 223 -6.43 -3.36 -13.23
CA ALA A 223 -6.09 -1.99 -12.89
C ALA A 223 -4.58 -1.74 -13.01
N ILE A 224 -4.20 -0.52 -13.38
CA ILE A 224 -2.81 -0.02 -13.37
C ILE A 224 -2.67 0.97 -12.22
N ILE A 225 -1.77 0.70 -11.29
CA ILE A 225 -1.51 1.55 -10.13
C ILE A 225 -0.09 2.10 -10.21
N ALA A 226 0.08 3.42 -10.11
CA ALA A 226 1.39 4.07 -10.12
C ALA A 226 1.77 4.55 -8.71
N CYS A 227 2.85 4.00 -8.15
CA CYS A 227 3.48 4.47 -6.92
C CYS A 227 4.58 5.49 -7.27
N MET A 228 4.40 6.73 -6.81
CA MET A 228 5.24 7.88 -7.20
C MET A 228 5.99 8.42 -6.00
N HIS A 229 7.31 8.46 -6.09
CA HIS A 229 8.17 9.11 -5.09
C HIS A 229 8.57 10.49 -5.60
N TRP A 230 7.84 11.53 -5.15
CA TRP A 230 7.81 12.85 -5.80
C TRP A 230 7.49 14.01 -4.87
N GLY A 231 7.51 15.23 -5.40
CA GLY A 231 7.12 16.45 -4.68
C GLY A 231 8.27 17.07 -3.88
N ILE A 232 7.93 17.93 -2.94
CA ILE A 232 8.87 18.70 -2.14
C ILE A 232 8.72 18.31 -0.68
N GLU A 233 9.83 17.96 -0.03
CA GLU A 233 9.86 17.61 1.39
C GLU A 233 9.17 18.65 2.26
N TYR A 234 8.42 18.19 3.25
CA TYR A 234 7.74 18.98 4.30
C TYR A 234 6.60 19.90 3.82
N GLN A 235 6.24 19.84 2.53
CA GLN A 235 5.10 20.58 1.99
C GLN A 235 3.80 19.78 2.20
N SER A 236 2.83 20.36 2.92
CA SER A 236 1.53 19.70 3.20
C SER A 236 0.55 19.74 2.04
N LEU A 237 0.85 20.47 0.99
CA LEU A 237 0.04 20.55 -0.23
C LEU A 237 0.88 20.13 -1.43
N PRO A 238 0.30 19.40 -2.38
CA PRO A 238 0.99 18.97 -3.58
C PRO A 238 1.39 20.19 -4.42
N ASP A 239 2.58 20.15 -4.98
CA ASP A 239 3.07 21.15 -5.90
C ASP A 239 2.43 21.06 -7.29
N LYS A 240 2.88 21.93 -8.21
CA LYS A 240 2.32 21.96 -9.57
C LYS A 240 2.70 20.73 -10.38
N GLU A 241 3.90 20.18 -10.16
CA GLU A 241 4.40 19.01 -10.88
C GLU A 241 3.66 17.74 -10.44
N GLN A 242 3.47 17.55 -9.14
CA GLN A 242 2.65 16.45 -8.61
C GLN A 242 1.23 16.47 -9.19
N LYS A 243 0.58 17.64 -9.23
CA LYS A 243 -0.76 17.79 -9.79
C LYS A 243 -0.82 17.50 -11.29
N PHE A 244 0.17 18.00 -12.02
CA PHE A 244 0.31 17.75 -13.46
C PHE A 244 0.49 16.25 -13.72
N LEU A 245 1.48 15.62 -13.09
CA LEU A 245 1.78 14.21 -13.27
C LEU A 245 0.62 13.30 -12.89
N ALA A 246 -0.07 13.59 -11.76
CA ALA A 246 -1.26 12.84 -11.37
C ALA A 246 -2.34 12.88 -12.47
N GLY A 247 -2.66 14.07 -12.99
CA GLY A 247 -3.63 14.21 -14.08
C GLY A 247 -3.18 13.54 -15.37
N TRP A 248 -1.91 13.67 -15.71
CA TRP A 248 -1.32 13.07 -16.91
C TRP A 248 -1.31 11.52 -16.83
N LEU A 249 -0.98 10.93 -15.67
CA LEU A 249 -1.01 9.48 -15.46
C LEU A 249 -2.43 8.93 -15.68
N LEU A 250 -3.45 9.55 -15.07
CA LEU A 250 -4.84 9.15 -15.27
C LEU A 250 -5.25 9.25 -16.75
N GLN A 251 -4.89 10.33 -17.45
CA GLN A 251 -5.15 10.50 -18.88
C GLN A 251 -4.46 9.43 -19.75
N LYS A 252 -3.34 8.88 -19.30
CA LYS A 252 -2.62 7.80 -19.98
C LYS A 252 -3.19 6.40 -19.70
N GLY A 253 -4.13 6.28 -18.77
CA GLY A 253 -4.81 5.03 -18.43
C GLY A 253 -4.25 4.36 -17.18
N VAL A 254 -3.57 5.10 -16.30
CA VAL A 254 -3.35 4.66 -14.91
C VAL A 254 -4.64 4.84 -14.15
N ASP A 255 -5.07 3.85 -13.39
CA ASP A 255 -6.33 3.88 -12.64
C ASP A 255 -6.18 4.58 -11.29
N HIS A 256 -5.06 4.35 -10.59
CA HIS A 256 -4.82 4.94 -9.28
C HIS A 256 -3.37 5.40 -9.11
N VAL A 257 -3.18 6.48 -8.34
CA VAL A 257 -1.87 7.10 -8.11
C VAL A 257 -1.62 7.20 -6.61
N ILE A 258 -0.51 6.65 -6.14
CA ILE A 258 -0.13 6.63 -4.72
C ILE A 258 1.23 7.30 -4.56
N GLY A 259 1.27 8.40 -3.82
CA GLY A 259 2.46 9.22 -3.65
C GLY A 259 3.17 9.03 -2.31
N SER A 260 4.48 9.23 -2.32
CA SER A 260 5.41 9.22 -1.17
C SER A 260 6.48 10.32 -1.37
N HIS A 261 7.40 10.49 -0.44
CA HIS A 261 8.53 11.41 -0.42
C HIS A 261 8.35 12.70 0.41
N PRO A 262 7.25 13.45 0.38
CA PRO A 262 7.16 14.70 1.16
C PRO A 262 7.34 14.53 2.67
N HIS A 263 7.34 13.30 3.19
CA HIS A 263 7.43 12.92 4.60
C HIS A 263 6.34 13.51 5.49
N VAL A 264 5.37 14.16 4.88
CA VAL A 264 4.14 14.67 5.50
C VAL A 264 2.95 14.23 4.68
N VAL A 265 1.83 14.02 5.34
CA VAL A 265 0.58 13.67 4.68
C VAL A 265 0.14 14.83 3.79
N GLN A 266 -0.20 14.52 2.55
CA GLN A 266 -0.83 15.42 1.59
C GLN A 266 -2.25 14.95 1.25
N PRO A 267 -3.09 15.77 0.58
CA PRO A 267 -4.46 15.42 0.26
C PRO A 267 -4.63 14.08 -0.45
N ILE A 268 -5.79 13.46 -0.20
CA ILE A 268 -6.34 12.32 -0.93
C ILE A 268 -7.50 12.85 -1.76
N GLU A 269 -7.56 12.48 -3.03
CA GLU A 269 -8.64 12.81 -3.95
C GLU A 269 -9.24 11.52 -4.55
N VAL A 270 -10.55 11.44 -4.62
CA VAL A 270 -11.25 10.48 -5.48
C VAL A 270 -11.80 11.27 -6.66
N ARG A 271 -11.22 11.05 -7.84
CA ARG A 271 -11.62 11.71 -9.09
C ARG A 271 -12.56 10.80 -9.84
N THR A 272 -13.65 11.37 -10.36
CA THR A 272 -14.59 10.63 -11.19
C THR A 272 -14.37 11.01 -12.66
N ASP A 273 -14.16 10.02 -13.51
CA ASP A 273 -14.17 10.24 -14.95
C ASP A 273 -15.59 10.60 -15.41
N SER A 274 -15.73 11.71 -16.10
CA SER A 274 -17.04 12.23 -16.52
C SER A 274 -17.71 11.42 -17.63
N LEU A 275 -16.96 10.57 -18.33
CA LEU A 275 -17.45 9.78 -19.47
C LEU A 275 -17.84 8.36 -19.02
N THR A 276 -17.00 7.72 -18.20
CA THR A 276 -17.17 6.33 -17.78
C THR A 276 -17.81 6.21 -16.39
N ASN A 277 -17.79 7.29 -15.59
CA ASN A 277 -18.15 7.34 -14.17
C ASN A 277 -17.22 6.50 -13.28
N ASP A 278 -16.06 6.07 -13.79
CA ASP A 278 -15.05 5.37 -13.02
C ASP A 278 -14.41 6.28 -11.98
N LYS A 279 -14.07 5.71 -10.84
CA LYS A 279 -13.44 6.44 -9.74
C LYS A 279 -11.96 6.12 -9.67
N HIS A 280 -11.14 7.15 -9.64
CA HIS A 280 -9.69 7.08 -9.57
C HIS A 280 -9.21 7.66 -8.25
N LEU A 281 -8.43 6.87 -7.48
CA LEU A 281 -7.82 7.33 -6.25
C LEU A 281 -6.48 8.02 -6.56
N VAL A 282 -6.30 9.22 -6.02
CA VAL A 282 -5.03 9.95 -6.04
C VAL A 282 -4.65 10.30 -4.61
N VAL A 283 -3.58 9.70 -4.10
CA VAL A 283 -2.94 10.02 -2.83
C VAL A 283 -1.65 10.78 -3.15
N TYR A 284 -1.55 12.04 -2.78
CA TYR A 284 -0.35 12.82 -3.12
C TYR A 284 0.85 12.50 -2.25
N SER A 285 0.65 12.22 -0.96
CA SER A 285 1.67 11.68 -0.07
C SER A 285 1.05 10.96 1.12
N LEU A 286 1.54 9.75 1.36
CA LEU A 286 1.18 8.95 2.53
C LEU A 286 1.88 9.41 3.82
N GLY A 287 2.93 10.24 3.72
CA GLY A 287 3.78 10.62 4.85
C GLY A 287 4.70 9.50 5.32
N ASN A 288 5.22 9.60 6.53
CA ASN A 288 6.11 8.60 7.12
C ASN A 288 5.33 7.46 7.77
N TYR A 289 5.78 6.22 7.52
CA TYR A 289 5.26 5.06 8.25
C TYR A 289 6.23 4.63 9.37
N ILE A 290 7.52 4.52 9.07
CA ILE A 290 8.59 4.35 10.05
C ILE A 290 9.66 5.40 9.79
N SER A 291 9.92 6.25 10.77
CA SER A 291 10.89 7.34 10.68
C SER A 291 11.29 7.83 12.06
N ASN A 292 12.42 8.54 12.15
CA ASN A 292 12.82 9.29 13.35
C ASN A 292 13.09 10.77 13.02
N MET A 293 12.39 11.29 12.02
CA MET A 293 12.47 12.69 11.63
C MET A 293 11.85 13.60 12.70
N SER A 294 12.40 14.79 12.87
CA SER A 294 11.96 15.77 13.88
C SER A 294 11.30 17.01 13.29
N ALA A 295 11.24 17.14 11.98
CA ALA A 295 10.55 18.23 11.33
C ALA A 295 9.05 18.19 11.63
N ARG A 296 8.39 19.33 11.57
CA ARG A 296 6.97 19.45 11.88
C ARG A 296 6.14 18.55 10.96
N ARG A 297 5.22 17.74 11.52
CA ARG A 297 4.30 16.83 10.83
C ARG A 297 4.97 15.62 10.17
N THR A 298 6.23 15.32 10.52
CA THR A 298 6.91 14.11 10.02
C THR A 298 6.81 12.93 10.99
N ASP A 299 5.99 13.05 12.02
CA ASP A 299 5.78 12.10 13.10
C ASP A 299 4.57 11.16 12.85
N GLY A 300 4.15 11.04 11.60
CA GLY A 300 3.07 10.13 11.24
C GLY A 300 2.77 10.10 9.75
N GLY A 301 1.87 9.21 9.39
CA GLY A 301 1.45 8.97 8.01
C GLY A 301 0.07 8.33 7.94
N LEU A 302 -0.23 7.82 6.77
CA LEU A 302 -1.48 7.14 6.44
C LEU A 302 -1.22 5.67 6.10
N MET A 303 -2.15 4.82 6.52
CA MET A 303 -2.45 3.52 5.94
C MET A 303 -3.70 3.69 5.09
N VAL A 304 -3.57 3.66 3.77
CA VAL A 304 -4.70 3.80 2.85
C VAL A 304 -5.14 2.43 2.37
N LYS A 305 -6.37 2.04 2.69
CA LYS A 305 -7.00 0.82 2.20
C LYS A 305 -7.87 1.14 0.99
N MET A 306 -7.67 0.40 -0.06
CA MET A 306 -8.44 0.47 -1.29
C MET A 306 -9.09 -0.88 -1.54
N GLU A 307 -10.40 -0.89 -1.76
CA GLU A 307 -11.15 -2.09 -2.13
C GLU A 307 -11.60 -1.98 -3.58
N LEU A 308 -11.12 -2.93 -4.39
CA LEU A 308 -11.58 -3.14 -5.76
C LEU A 308 -12.60 -4.27 -5.78
N VAL A 309 -13.64 -4.12 -6.58
CA VAL A 309 -14.62 -5.18 -6.84
C VAL A 309 -14.67 -5.46 -8.34
N LYS A 310 -14.85 -6.73 -8.67
CA LYS A 310 -14.92 -7.24 -10.04
C LYS A 310 -16.22 -7.99 -10.24
N ASP A 311 -17.05 -7.45 -11.10
CA ASP A 311 -18.21 -8.15 -11.67
C ASP A 311 -18.02 -8.30 -13.19
N SER A 312 -18.65 -7.49 -14.00
CA SER A 312 -18.36 -7.37 -15.44
C SER A 312 -17.18 -6.45 -15.74
N THR A 313 -16.88 -5.53 -14.83
CA THR A 313 -15.76 -4.59 -14.88
C THR A 313 -15.13 -4.46 -13.50
N VAL A 314 -13.90 -3.96 -13.45
CA VAL A 314 -13.26 -3.65 -12.16
C VAL A 314 -13.48 -2.20 -11.80
N ARG A 315 -13.82 -1.93 -10.55
CA ARG A 315 -14.05 -0.57 -10.05
C ARG A 315 -13.59 -0.39 -8.61
N LEU A 316 -13.24 0.84 -8.26
CA LEU A 316 -13.02 1.25 -6.89
C LEU A 316 -14.35 1.26 -6.14
N ASN A 317 -14.51 0.32 -5.19
CA ASN A 317 -15.69 0.21 -4.34
C ASN A 317 -15.61 1.09 -3.11
N ASN A 318 -14.48 1.00 -2.39
CA ASN A 318 -14.26 1.74 -1.16
C ASN A 318 -12.81 2.22 -1.04
N CYS A 319 -12.62 3.31 -0.30
CA CYS A 319 -11.32 3.81 0.10
C CYS A 319 -11.43 4.32 1.54
N GLU A 320 -10.62 3.75 2.41
CA GLU A 320 -10.53 4.10 3.83
C GLU A 320 -9.09 4.46 4.18
N TYR A 321 -8.89 5.15 5.29
CA TYR A 321 -7.54 5.38 5.80
C TYR A 321 -7.52 5.33 7.32
N SER A 322 -6.40 4.85 7.85
CA SER A 322 -6.02 4.93 9.26
C SER A 322 -4.84 5.88 9.42
N LEU A 323 -4.82 6.63 10.50
CA LEU A 323 -3.68 7.46 10.87
C LEU A 323 -2.68 6.60 11.65
N VAL A 324 -1.41 6.70 11.28
CA VAL A 324 -0.32 6.10 12.05
C VAL A 324 0.55 7.17 12.67
N TRP A 325 1.01 6.90 13.88
CA TRP A 325 1.98 7.73 14.57
C TRP A 325 3.33 7.02 14.59
N THR A 326 4.36 7.74 14.20
CA THR A 326 5.73 7.25 14.18
C THR A 326 6.38 7.56 15.53
N ALA A 327 6.51 6.54 16.39
CA ALA A 327 7.21 6.66 17.66
C ALA A 327 8.71 6.96 17.45
N ARG A 328 9.26 7.83 18.29
CA ARG A 328 10.70 8.22 18.27
C ARG A 328 11.45 7.56 19.40
#